data_765deafadbc3c262c91fa5b55fc5c7aa
#
_entry.id   765deafadbc3c262c91fa5b55fc5c7aa
#
_cell.length_a   1.000
_cell.length_b   1.000
_cell.length_c   1.000
_cell.angle_alpha   90.00
_cell.angle_beta   90.00
_cell.angle_gamma   90.00
#
_symmetry.space_group_name_H-M   'P 1'
#
loop_
_entity.id
_entity.type
_entity.pdbx_description
1 polymer ?
#
loop_
_entity_poly.entity_id
_entity_poly.type
_entity_poly.pdbx_seq_one_letter_code
_entity_poly.pdbx_strand_id
1 'polypeptide(L)'
;QDADEVLKKLGLKFDCRNKVKNLSVAESQMTEIAKCLTIGAKVIIMDEPTAALTDEEIQILFRIIAELKAKGISILYISHRMDEIFRISDRLTVFRDGKYIATKAIGETDYDDVVSMMVGRSVTNLYPKRNYEKQDVAMELRNVTGKGVHGVSLKLHKGEILGVAGLLGSGTIELSKIVYGALP
;
A
#
# COMPACT_ATOMS: atom_id res chain seq x y z
N GLN A 1 -2.36 23.98 21.11
CA GLN A 1 -1.35 22.93 21.29
C GLN A 1 -0.17 23.22 20.37
N ASP A 2 1.03 23.10 20.87
CA ASP A 2 2.24 23.27 20.08
C ASP A 2 2.34 22.10 19.08
N ALA A 3 2.59 22.39 17.79
CA ALA A 3 2.70 21.39 16.75
C ALA A 3 3.78 20.34 17.06
N ASP A 4 4.92 20.78 17.63
CA ASP A 4 5.97 19.88 18.06
C ASP A 4 5.53 18.88 19.14
N GLU A 5 4.65 19.29 20.05
CA GLU A 5 4.08 18.39 21.07
C GLU A 5 3.20 17.30 20.45
N VAL A 6 2.41 17.67 19.44
CA VAL A 6 1.53 16.73 18.73
C VAL A 6 2.36 15.71 17.94
N LEU A 7 3.37 16.18 17.21
CA LEU A 7 4.28 15.29 16.46
C LEU A 7 5.03 14.32 17.39
N LYS A 8 5.54 14.81 18.52
CA LYS A 8 6.19 13.97 19.53
C LYS A 8 5.25 12.92 20.11
N LYS A 9 3.98 13.29 20.43
CA LYS A 9 2.97 12.34 20.92
C LYS A 9 2.65 11.23 19.91
N LEU A 10 2.77 11.52 18.62
CA LEU A 10 2.59 10.54 17.53
C LEU A 10 3.88 9.78 17.18
N GLY A 11 5.01 10.08 17.84
CA GLY A 11 6.30 9.47 17.56
C GLY A 11 6.91 9.90 16.22
N LEU A 12 6.48 11.04 15.68
CA LEU A 12 6.93 11.59 14.41
C LEU A 12 8.16 12.49 14.62
N LYS A 13 9.15 12.39 13.71
CA LYS A 13 10.47 13.01 13.88
C LYS A 13 10.83 14.03 12.80
N PHE A 14 9.84 14.68 12.19
CA PHE A 14 10.11 15.74 11.23
C PHE A 14 9.85 17.13 11.84
N ASP A 15 10.52 18.15 11.29
CA ASP A 15 10.39 19.53 11.78
C ASP A 15 9.05 20.14 11.38
N CYS A 16 8.23 20.55 12.35
CA CYS A 16 6.92 21.18 12.13
C CYS A 16 6.99 22.51 11.37
N ARG A 17 8.18 23.13 11.23
CA ARG A 17 8.41 24.38 10.49
C ARG A 17 8.59 24.14 8.99
N ASN A 18 8.75 22.89 8.56
CA ASN A 18 8.84 22.57 7.16
C ASN A 18 7.54 22.91 6.42
N LYS A 19 7.69 23.50 5.25
CA LYS A 19 6.53 23.70 4.37
C LYS A 19 6.05 22.34 3.86
N VAL A 20 4.73 22.10 3.86
CA VAL A 20 4.12 20.84 3.44
C VAL A 20 4.61 20.39 2.05
N LYS A 21 4.86 21.31 1.13
CA LYS A 21 5.41 21.00 -0.20
C LYS A 21 6.80 20.34 -0.20
N ASN A 22 7.53 20.43 0.92
CA ASN A 22 8.86 19.86 1.07
C ASN A 22 8.84 18.55 1.90
N LEU A 23 7.68 18.15 2.40
CA LEU A 23 7.49 16.90 3.12
C LEU A 23 7.40 15.73 2.13
N SER A 24 7.84 14.56 2.56
CA SER A 24 7.51 13.31 1.88
C SER A 24 6.00 13.07 1.89
N VAL A 25 5.53 12.16 1.06
CA VAL A 25 4.11 11.78 1.04
C VAL A 25 3.67 11.25 2.41
N ALA A 26 4.51 10.43 3.04
CA ALA A 26 4.28 9.91 4.38
C ALA A 26 4.17 11.00 5.45
N GLU A 27 5.13 11.92 5.48
CA GLU A 27 5.12 13.05 6.42
C GLU A 27 3.90 13.95 6.23
N SER A 28 3.51 14.19 4.96
CA SER A 28 2.29 14.95 4.65
C SER A 28 1.05 14.26 5.19
N GLN A 29 0.95 12.94 5.03
CA GLN A 29 -0.16 12.14 5.52
C GLN A 29 -0.23 12.12 7.04
N MET A 30 0.92 11.96 7.71
CA MET A 30 1.01 12.06 9.17
C MET A 30 0.64 13.45 9.69
N THR A 31 0.94 14.50 8.93
CA THR A 31 0.55 15.87 9.26
C THR A 31 -0.98 16.04 9.23
N GLU A 32 -1.68 15.45 8.25
CA GLU A 32 -3.16 15.51 8.20
C GLU A 32 -3.78 14.75 9.39
N ILE A 33 -3.23 13.62 9.78
CA ILE A 33 -3.68 12.89 10.98
C ILE A 33 -3.46 13.73 12.25
N ALA A 34 -2.27 14.33 12.39
CA ALA A 34 -1.95 15.22 13.51
C ALA A 34 -2.95 16.39 13.59
N LYS A 35 -3.30 17.00 12.46
CA LYS A 35 -4.30 18.07 12.37
C LYS A 35 -5.68 17.60 12.84
N CYS A 36 -6.13 16.42 12.46
CA CYS A 36 -7.41 15.87 12.94
C CYS A 36 -7.46 15.76 14.47
N LEU A 37 -6.33 15.44 15.11
CA LEU A 37 -6.24 15.37 16.58
C LEU A 37 -6.35 16.75 17.24
N THR A 38 -5.78 17.80 16.62
CA THR A 38 -5.80 19.16 17.20
C THR A 38 -7.19 19.76 17.21
N ILE A 39 -8.06 19.38 16.28
CA ILE A 39 -9.45 19.88 16.20
C ILE A 39 -10.44 19.05 17.05
N GLY A 40 -9.96 18.03 17.78
CA GLY A 40 -10.81 17.20 18.64
C GLY A 40 -11.80 16.34 17.86
N ALA A 41 -11.42 15.83 16.69
CA ALA A 41 -12.26 14.96 15.87
C ALA A 41 -12.72 13.72 16.64
N LYS A 42 -14.00 13.41 16.57
CA LYS A 42 -14.58 12.17 17.14
C LYS A 42 -14.62 11.03 16.13
N VAL A 43 -14.61 11.35 14.85
CA VAL A 43 -14.59 10.42 13.73
C VAL A 43 -13.52 10.88 12.75
N ILE A 44 -12.67 9.96 12.31
CA ILE A 44 -11.65 10.20 11.29
C ILE A 44 -11.92 9.26 10.11
N ILE A 45 -11.92 9.82 8.90
CA ILE A 45 -12.01 9.05 7.65
C ILE A 45 -10.62 9.00 7.05
N MET A 46 -10.14 7.78 6.79
CA MET A 46 -8.86 7.51 6.14
C MET A 46 -9.13 6.77 4.84
N ASP A 47 -8.84 7.42 3.71
CA ASP A 47 -9.03 6.87 2.37
C ASP A 47 -7.68 6.49 1.77
N GLU A 48 -7.44 5.19 1.55
CA GLU A 48 -6.18 4.60 1.05
C GLU A 48 -4.92 5.16 1.74
N PRO A 49 -4.87 5.20 3.10
CA PRO A 49 -3.83 5.95 3.79
C PRO A 49 -2.43 5.34 3.66
N THR A 50 -2.31 4.12 3.15
CA THR A 50 -1.04 3.37 3.02
C THR A 50 -0.50 3.31 1.60
N ALA A 51 -1.21 3.87 0.61
CA ALA A 51 -0.88 3.71 -0.82
C ALA A 51 0.55 4.16 -1.20
N ALA A 52 1.13 5.10 -0.45
CA ALA A 52 2.47 5.64 -0.71
C ALA A 52 3.42 5.49 0.48
N LEU A 53 3.08 4.65 1.46
CA LEU A 53 3.87 4.41 2.65
C LEU A 53 4.76 3.17 2.49
N THR A 54 5.94 3.21 3.10
CA THR A 54 6.78 2.03 3.33
C THR A 54 6.17 1.14 4.42
N ASP A 55 6.60 -0.12 4.51
CA ASP A 55 6.12 -1.04 5.55
C ASP A 55 6.39 -0.51 6.97
N GLU A 56 7.52 0.17 7.19
CA GLU A 56 7.84 0.79 8.48
C GLU A 56 6.85 1.92 8.82
N GLU A 57 6.52 2.76 7.85
CA GLU A 57 5.57 3.85 8.01
C GLU A 57 4.14 3.34 8.24
N ILE A 58 3.76 2.23 7.60
CA ILE A 58 2.48 1.53 7.84
C ILE A 58 2.39 1.06 9.30
N GLN A 59 3.49 0.51 9.87
CA GLN A 59 3.49 0.11 11.27
C GLN A 59 3.32 1.30 12.22
N ILE A 60 3.89 2.45 11.88
CA ILE A 60 3.69 3.69 12.64
C ILE A 60 2.24 4.13 12.57
N LEU A 61 1.64 4.14 11.37
CA LEU A 61 0.23 4.48 11.17
C LEU A 61 -0.69 3.58 11.99
N PHE A 62 -0.48 2.26 11.95
CA PHE A 62 -1.31 1.32 12.69
C PHE A 62 -1.22 1.50 14.20
N ARG A 63 -0.05 1.86 14.73
CA ARG A 63 0.12 2.23 16.14
C ARG A 63 -0.70 3.47 16.48
N ILE A 64 -0.64 4.50 15.63
CA ILE A 64 -1.42 5.72 15.80
C ILE A 64 -2.92 5.42 15.78
N ILE A 65 -3.39 4.58 14.85
CA ILE A 65 -4.78 4.13 14.77
C ILE A 65 -5.21 3.45 16.08
N ALA A 66 -4.39 2.56 16.61
CA ALA A 66 -4.68 1.88 17.88
C ALA A 66 -4.77 2.88 19.08
N GLU A 67 -3.88 3.86 19.12
CA GLU A 67 -3.93 4.91 20.15
C GLU A 67 -5.17 5.81 20.04
N LEU A 68 -5.57 6.14 18.81
CA LEU A 68 -6.79 6.91 18.55
C LEU A 68 -8.05 6.15 18.99
N LYS A 69 -8.10 4.86 18.63
CA LYS A 69 -9.18 3.95 19.05
C LYS A 69 -9.25 3.85 20.58
N ALA A 70 -8.11 3.72 21.26
CA ALA A 70 -8.06 3.68 22.72
C ALA A 70 -8.58 4.97 23.39
N LYS A 71 -8.49 6.10 22.69
CA LYS A 71 -9.06 7.40 23.11
C LYS A 71 -10.53 7.57 22.76
N GLY A 72 -11.20 6.54 22.24
CA GLY A 72 -12.61 6.55 21.85
C GLY A 72 -12.91 7.26 20.52
N ILE A 73 -11.89 7.50 19.68
CA ILE A 73 -12.09 8.08 18.35
C ILE A 73 -12.47 6.95 17.39
N SER A 74 -13.59 7.14 16.68
CA SER A 74 -14.04 6.20 15.65
C SER A 74 -13.29 6.43 14.34
N ILE A 75 -12.91 5.34 13.64
CA ILE A 75 -12.15 5.42 12.40
C ILE A 75 -12.92 4.70 11.30
N LEU A 76 -13.19 5.39 10.19
CA LEU A 76 -13.63 4.79 8.94
C LEU A 76 -12.41 4.63 8.04
N TYR A 77 -11.96 3.38 7.90
CA TYR A 77 -10.76 3.04 7.14
C TYR A 77 -11.15 2.44 5.80
N ILE A 78 -10.75 3.06 4.70
CA ILE A 78 -11.04 2.62 3.35
C ILE A 78 -9.74 2.14 2.73
N SER A 79 -9.69 0.88 2.30
CA SER A 79 -8.55 0.28 1.62
C SER A 79 -9.00 -0.91 0.78
N HIS A 80 -8.26 -1.20 -0.28
CA HIS A 80 -8.36 -2.42 -1.06
C HIS A 80 -7.37 -3.50 -0.60
N ARG A 81 -6.52 -3.19 0.38
CA ARG A 81 -5.53 -4.10 0.97
C ARG A 81 -6.17 -4.88 2.10
N MET A 82 -6.53 -6.12 1.83
CA MET A 82 -7.25 -6.96 2.79
C MET A 82 -6.42 -7.27 4.05
N ASP A 83 -5.09 -7.43 3.91
CA ASP A 83 -4.17 -7.62 5.02
C ASP A 83 -4.27 -6.50 6.07
N GLU A 84 -4.44 -5.26 5.62
CA GLU A 84 -4.63 -4.11 6.50
C GLU A 84 -6.00 -4.17 7.20
N ILE A 85 -7.07 -4.38 6.41
CA ILE A 85 -8.44 -4.46 6.93
C ILE A 85 -8.56 -5.53 8.01
N PHE A 86 -8.07 -6.75 7.74
CA PHE A 86 -8.11 -7.85 8.71
C PHE A 86 -7.28 -7.59 9.96
N ARG A 87 -6.25 -6.77 9.85
CA ARG A 87 -5.34 -6.47 10.97
C ARG A 87 -5.86 -5.42 11.93
N ILE A 88 -6.54 -4.36 11.43
CA ILE A 88 -6.85 -3.18 12.26
C ILE A 88 -8.34 -2.98 12.52
N SER A 89 -9.22 -3.59 11.71
CA SER A 89 -10.65 -3.32 11.79
C SER A 89 -11.35 -4.24 12.80
N ASP A 90 -12.44 -3.78 13.37
CA ASP A 90 -13.34 -4.60 14.19
C ASP A 90 -14.38 -5.29 13.32
N ARG A 91 -14.84 -4.60 12.28
CA ARG A 91 -15.79 -5.10 11.28
C ARG A 91 -15.49 -4.46 9.93
N LEU A 92 -15.88 -5.15 8.88
CA LEU A 92 -15.76 -4.66 7.51
C LEU A 92 -17.11 -4.55 6.84
N THR A 93 -17.22 -3.61 5.91
CA THR A 93 -18.37 -3.46 5.02
C THR A 93 -17.92 -3.59 3.59
N VAL A 94 -18.56 -4.46 2.81
CA VAL A 94 -18.23 -4.68 1.40
C VAL A 94 -19.19 -3.88 0.53
N PHE A 95 -18.62 -3.12 -0.40
CA PHE A 95 -19.33 -2.46 -1.49
C PHE A 95 -18.90 -3.08 -2.82
N ARG A 96 -19.85 -3.18 -3.75
CA ARG A 96 -19.60 -3.59 -5.12
C ARG A 96 -20.52 -2.83 -6.07
N ASP A 97 -19.95 -2.24 -7.13
CA ASP A 97 -20.68 -1.45 -8.13
C ASP A 97 -21.55 -0.35 -7.49
N GLY A 98 -21.04 0.31 -6.45
CA GLY A 98 -21.74 1.35 -5.69
C GLY A 98 -22.86 0.85 -4.77
N LYS A 99 -23.05 -0.48 -4.63
CA LYS A 99 -24.08 -1.08 -3.79
C LYS A 99 -23.50 -1.70 -2.53
N TYR A 100 -24.21 -1.55 -1.44
CA TYR A 100 -23.95 -2.29 -0.21
C TYR A 100 -24.18 -3.79 -0.42
N ILE A 101 -23.23 -4.61 -0.01
CA ILE A 101 -23.31 -6.08 -0.10
C ILE A 101 -23.51 -6.68 1.28
N ALA A 102 -22.61 -6.42 2.22
CA ALA A 102 -22.67 -6.97 3.57
C ALA A 102 -21.81 -6.17 4.53
N THR A 103 -22.12 -6.30 5.84
CA THR A 103 -21.23 -5.91 6.93
C THR A 103 -21.01 -7.13 7.82
N LYS A 104 -19.75 -7.45 8.12
CA LYS A 104 -19.37 -8.59 8.98
C LYS A 104 -18.35 -8.16 10.03
N ALA A 105 -18.36 -8.81 11.18
CA ALA A 105 -17.28 -8.73 12.14
C ALA A 105 -16.04 -9.45 11.56
N ILE A 106 -14.83 -8.94 11.85
CA ILE A 106 -13.59 -9.56 11.34
C ILE A 106 -13.46 -11.02 11.78
N GLY A 107 -13.88 -11.35 12.99
CA GLY A 107 -13.84 -12.75 13.50
C GLY A 107 -14.89 -13.70 12.88
N GLU A 108 -15.81 -13.19 12.07
CA GLU A 108 -16.91 -13.96 11.45
C GLU A 108 -16.74 -14.13 9.94
N THR A 109 -15.60 -13.72 9.38
CA THR A 109 -15.33 -13.77 7.94
C THR A 109 -13.86 -14.05 7.69
N ASP A 110 -13.54 -14.52 6.50
CA ASP A 110 -12.18 -14.75 6.04
C ASP A 110 -11.91 -14.03 4.72
N TYR A 111 -10.67 -14.13 4.26
CA TYR A 111 -10.22 -13.50 3.03
C TYR A 111 -11.03 -13.92 1.81
N ASP A 112 -11.29 -15.23 1.67
CA ASP A 112 -11.98 -15.80 0.50
C ASP A 112 -13.45 -15.39 0.46
N ASP A 113 -14.11 -15.34 1.62
CA ASP A 113 -15.47 -14.86 1.78
C ASP A 113 -15.59 -13.38 1.36
N VAL A 114 -14.68 -12.53 1.83
CA VAL A 114 -14.67 -11.10 1.46
C VAL A 114 -14.42 -10.92 -0.03
N VAL A 115 -13.43 -11.62 -0.60
CA VAL A 115 -13.15 -11.57 -2.04
C VAL A 115 -14.35 -12.04 -2.85
N SER A 116 -15.02 -13.11 -2.42
CA SER A 116 -16.24 -13.62 -3.07
C SER A 116 -17.36 -12.58 -3.06
N MET A 117 -17.55 -11.85 -1.96
CA MET A 117 -18.52 -10.76 -1.86
C MET A 117 -18.16 -9.59 -2.77
N MET A 118 -16.87 -9.23 -2.87
CA MET A 118 -16.41 -8.14 -3.75
C MET A 118 -16.55 -8.48 -5.22
N VAL A 119 -16.22 -9.71 -5.64
CA VAL A 119 -16.25 -10.15 -7.05
C VAL A 119 -17.64 -10.64 -7.48
N GLY A 120 -18.45 -11.10 -6.53
CA GLY A 120 -19.82 -11.61 -6.79
C GLY A 120 -19.91 -13.03 -7.30
N ARG A 121 -18.79 -13.77 -7.27
CA ARG A 121 -18.70 -15.20 -7.59
C ARG A 121 -17.64 -15.84 -6.71
N SER A 122 -17.76 -17.13 -6.42
CA SER A 122 -16.69 -17.88 -5.72
C SER A 122 -15.42 -17.83 -6.57
N VAL A 123 -14.34 -17.34 -5.99
CA VAL A 123 -13.04 -17.26 -6.66
C VAL A 123 -12.28 -18.54 -6.34
N THR A 124 -12.57 -19.60 -7.06
CA THR A 124 -11.94 -20.91 -6.87
C THR A 124 -10.52 -21.02 -7.42
N ASN A 125 -10.09 -20.05 -8.26
CA ASN A 125 -8.74 -20.00 -8.84
C ASN A 125 -8.28 -18.56 -9.04
N LEU A 126 -7.74 -17.93 -7.98
CA LEU A 126 -7.12 -16.59 -8.06
C LEU A 126 -5.92 -16.56 -9.02
N TYR A 127 -5.20 -17.67 -9.12
CA TYR A 127 -4.01 -17.81 -9.97
C TYR A 127 -4.11 -19.08 -10.82
N PRO A 128 -4.78 -19.03 -11.98
CA PRO A 128 -4.82 -20.19 -12.87
C PRO A 128 -3.37 -20.55 -13.26
N LYS A 129 -2.99 -21.81 -13.06
CA LYS A 129 -1.70 -22.33 -13.55
C LYS A 129 -1.69 -22.17 -15.07
N ARG A 130 -0.82 -21.29 -15.57
CA ARG A 130 -0.57 -21.18 -17.01
C ARG A 130 0.54 -22.17 -17.36
N ASN A 131 0.25 -23.10 -18.24
CA ASN A 131 1.28 -23.89 -18.88
C ASN A 131 1.94 -22.98 -19.91
N TYR A 132 3.19 -22.60 -19.65
CA TYR A 132 4.02 -21.86 -20.58
C TYR A 132 5.03 -22.83 -21.19
N GLU A 133 4.97 -23.01 -22.51
CA GLU A 133 6.01 -23.70 -23.25
C GLU A 133 7.07 -22.68 -23.67
N LYS A 134 8.31 -22.92 -23.26
CA LYS A 134 9.45 -22.04 -23.53
C LYS A 134 9.68 -21.94 -25.03
N GLN A 135 9.50 -20.74 -25.57
CA GLN A 135 9.73 -20.43 -26.98
C GLN A 135 11.07 -19.72 -27.19
N ASP A 136 11.30 -19.21 -28.41
CA ASP A 136 12.47 -18.42 -28.75
C ASP A 136 12.60 -17.17 -27.86
N VAL A 137 13.83 -16.72 -27.68
CA VAL A 137 14.12 -15.48 -26.95
C VAL A 137 13.56 -14.30 -27.73
N ALA A 138 12.70 -13.51 -27.09
CA ALA A 138 12.15 -12.27 -27.63
C ALA A 138 13.05 -11.07 -27.29
N MET A 139 13.65 -11.08 -26.09
CA MET A 139 14.57 -10.03 -25.62
C MET A 139 15.60 -10.64 -24.67
N GLU A 140 16.84 -10.16 -24.78
CA GLU A 140 17.92 -10.53 -23.89
C GLU A 140 18.62 -9.28 -23.35
N LEU A 141 18.74 -9.17 -22.05
CA LEU A 141 19.61 -8.21 -21.39
C LEU A 141 20.90 -8.91 -20.99
N ARG A 142 22.04 -8.29 -21.26
CA ARG A 142 23.37 -8.83 -20.95
C ARG A 142 24.15 -7.82 -20.15
N ASN A 143 24.42 -8.11 -18.88
CA ASN A 143 25.25 -7.31 -17.99
C ASN A 143 24.86 -5.82 -17.98
N VAL A 144 23.55 -5.53 -17.99
CA VAL A 144 23.04 -4.16 -18.05
C VAL A 144 23.39 -3.43 -16.76
N THR A 145 24.08 -2.30 -16.90
CA THR A 145 24.47 -1.43 -15.79
C THR A 145 24.05 0.00 -16.12
N GLY A 146 23.43 0.67 -15.17
CA GLY A 146 22.98 2.05 -15.31
C GLY A 146 22.62 2.62 -13.93
N LYS A 147 21.96 3.77 -13.88
CA LYS A 147 21.57 4.43 -12.63
C LYS A 147 20.71 3.50 -11.77
N GLY A 148 21.27 3.01 -10.65
CA GLY A 148 20.57 2.11 -9.71
C GLY A 148 20.45 0.65 -10.18
N VAL A 149 21.05 0.28 -11.32
CA VAL A 149 21.07 -1.07 -11.87
C VAL A 149 22.50 -1.53 -12.07
N HIS A 150 22.85 -2.74 -11.61
CA HIS A 150 24.23 -3.23 -11.66
C HIS A 150 24.27 -4.68 -12.16
N GLY A 151 24.79 -4.86 -13.39
CA GLY A 151 25.12 -6.18 -13.94
C GLY A 151 23.91 -7.10 -14.18
N VAL A 152 22.72 -6.55 -14.48
CA VAL A 152 21.51 -7.34 -14.67
C VAL A 152 21.53 -8.06 -16.01
N SER A 153 21.34 -9.37 -15.96
CA SER A 153 21.18 -10.23 -17.15
C SER A 153 19.90 -11.03 -17.02
N LEU A 154 19.04 -11.00 -18.04
CA LEU A 154 17.82 -11.79 -18.09
C LEU A 154 17.43 -12.06 -19.56
N LYS A 155 16.60 -13.09 -19.74
CA LYS A 155 15.98 -13.41 -21.03
C LYS A 155 14.48 -13.41 -20.89
N LEU A 156 13.81 -12.81 -21.86
CA LEU A 156 12.35 -12.88 -22.01
C LEU A 156 12.05 -13.66 -23.28
N HIS A 157 11.18 -14.67 -23.17
CA HIS A 157 10.80 -15.51 -24.31
C HIS A 157 9.48 -15.06 -24.93
N LYS A 158 9.24 -15.44 -26.17
CA LYS A 158 7.97 -15.15 -26.86
C LYS A 158 6.80 -15.76 -26.08
N GLY A 159 5.74 -14.98 -25.85
CA GLY A 159 4.56 -15.39 -25.08
C GLY A 159 4.74 -15.52 -23.56
N GLU A 160 5.95 -15.22 -23.04
CA GLU A 160 6.25 -15.23 -21.61
C GLU A 160 5.78 -13.94 -20.93
N ILE A 161 5.32 -14.08 -19.69
CA ILE A 161 5.19 -12.97 -18.74
C ILE A 161 6.27 -13.18 -17.67
N LEU A 162 7.34 -12.39 -17.73
CA LEU A 162 8.41 -12.40 -16.74
C LEU A 162 8.11 -11.37 -15.65
N GLY A 163 7.83 -11.82 -14.43
CA GLY A 163 7.67 -10.94 -13.27
C GLY A 163 9.02 -10.46 -12.75
N VAL A 164 9.16 -9.14 -12.54
CA VAL A 164 10.32 -8.54 -11.87
C VAL A 164 9.85 -7.93 -10.56
N ALA A 165 10.37 -8.40 -9.43
CA ALA A 165 9.99 -7.94 -8.11
C ALA A 165 11.21 -7.41 -7.34
N GLY A 166 10.97 -6.46 -6.45
CA GLY A 166 11.98 -5.90 -5.56
C GLY A 166 11.38 -4.83 -4.64
N LEU A 167 12.07 -4.53 -3.55
CA LEU A 167 11.69 -3.45 -2.65
C LEU A 167 11.82 -2.08 -3.32
N LEU A 168 11.17 -1.08 -2.75
CA LEU A 168 11.32 0.31 -3.20
C LEU A 168 12.81 0.70 -3.16
N GLY A 169 13.33 1.24 -4.27
CA GLY A 169 14.75 1.58 -4.42
C GLY A 169 15.66 0.42 -4.81
N SER A 170 15.15 -0.77 -5.11
CA SER A 170 15.94 -1.94 -5.56
C SER A 170 16.43 -1.85 -7.03
N GLY A 171 16.06 -0.79 -7.77
CA GLY A 171 16.44 -0.61 -9.18
C GLY A 171 15.45 -1.18 -10.20
N THR A 172 14.32 -1.75 -9.77
CA THR A 172 13.30 -2.31 -10.68
C THR A 172 12.68 -1.27 -11.60
N ILE A 173 12.43 -0.06 -11.07
CA ILE A 173 11.92 1.08 -11.86
C ILE A 173 12.97 1.57 -12.85
N GLU A 174 14.21 1.66 -12.40
CA GLU A 174 15.34 2.07 -13.23
C GLU A 174 15.59 1.07 -14.36
N LEU A 175 15.55 -0.23 -14.05
CA LEU A 175 15.65 -1.29 -15.05
C LEU A 175 14.56 -1.17 -16.12
N SER A 176 13.32 -0.94 -15.74
CA SER A 176 12.22 -0.76 -16.69
C SER A 176 12.43 0.45 -17.60
N LYS A 177 12.94 1.57 -17.05
CA LYS A 177 13.27 2.78 -17.82
C LYS A 177 14.44 2.56 -18.78
N ILE A 178 15.46 1.80 -18.37
CA ILE A 178 16.60 1.44 -19.25
C ILE A 178 16.10 0.56 -20.39
N VAL A 179 15.30 -0.47 -20.12
CA VAL A 179 14.72 -1.36 -21.14
C VAL A 179 13.86 -0.59 -22.13
N TYR A 180 13.10 0.39 -21.65
CA TYR A 180 12.27 1.26 -22.50
C TYR A 180 13.10 2.31 -23.29
N GLY A 181 14.37 2.53 -22.92
CA GLY A 181 15.23 3.56 -23.54
C GLY A 181 15.03 4.97 -22.97
N ALA A 182 14.39 5.12 -21.82
CA ALA A 182 14.21 6.41 -21.15
C ALA A 182 15.39 6.78 -20.23
N LEU A 183 16.26 5.84 -19.92
CA LEU A 183 17.53 6.04 -19.22
C LEU A 183 18.65 5.34 -19.99
N PRO A 184 19.88 5.92 -19.99
CA PRO A 184 21.07 5.28 -20.55
C PRO A 184 21.56 4.11 -19.68
#